data_8250518b7090fb023c778d857b054359
#
_entry.id   8250518b7090fb023c778d857b054359
#
_cell.length_a   1.000
_cell.length_b   1.000
_cell.length_c   1.000
_cell.angle_alpha   90.00
_cell.angle_beta   90.00
_cell.angle_gamma   90.00
#
_symmetry.space_group_name_H-M   'P 1'
#
loop_
_entity.id
_entity.type
_entity.pdbx_description
1 polymer ?
#
loop_
_entity_poly.entity_id
_entity_poly.type
_entity_poly.pdbx_seq_one_letter_code
_entity_poly.pdbx_strand_id
1 'polypeptide(L)'
;MHATTRPRWQIVLLLMLVAGIFGSNHVSARVAFDHGTSVMLAVVVRSIFTAFALFVALKLEGIRLGLTREVAFKIFATGILLTIQSLCIYSAVAIIPVGLALLTFNTFPFIFALMSWAIEGHRPSNRTLLFMPLALFGLSMALNLFGGSSQVDPALMLRGISLALTAAVAFSSVMLVTQRSLLAVDGRVRSLYMMCAIVVLMGSIGFMQDGFVPPQDTTGWVALACVAIFYAIAFTSFFVFMPRFGMLDNAAVMNFEPVAALLLGVFILDQTISTIQTVGVGLVLVAMVGFAMQKRKS
;
A
#
# COMPACT_ATOMS: atom_id res chain seq x y z
N MET A 1 -15.56 22.19 -10.83
CA MET A 1 -14.21 21.59 -10.75
C MET A 1 -13.57 21.73 -12.11
N HIS A 2 -12.57 22.60 -12.26
CA HIS A 2 -11.86 22.77 -13.53
C HIS A 2 -11.02 21.51 -13.78
N ALA A 3 -11.37 20.74 -14.83
CA ALA A 3 -10.51 19.69 -15.32
C ALA A 3 -9.17 20.32 -15.71
N THR A 4 -8.09 19.85 -15.10
CA THR A 4 -6.75 20.37 -15.41
C THR A 4 -6.41 20.03 -16.85
N THR A 5 -6.08 21.05 -17.66
CA THR A 5 -5.69 20.96 -19.07
C THR A 5 -4.27 20.36 -19.25
N ARG A 6 -3.75 19.61 -18.26
CA ARG A 6 -2.41 19.02 -18.37
C ARG A 6 -2.40 17.87 -19.36
N PRO A 7 -1.38 17.78 -20.23
CA PRO A 7 -1.21 16.65 -21.13
C PRO A 7 -1.18 15.32 -20.38
N ARG A 8 -1.80 14.28 -20.90
CA ARG A 8 -1.93 12.97 -20.26
C ARG A 8 -0.58 12.37 -19.80
N TRP A 9 0.48 12.58 -20.58
CA TRP A 9 1.82 12.11 -20.23
C TRP A 9 2.37 12.73 -18.92
N GLN A 10 2.07 14.02 -18.66
CA GLN A 10 2.49 14.67 -17.41
C GLN A 10 1.77 14.09 -16.19
N ILE A 11 0.49 13.74 -16.33
CA ILE A 11 -0.30 13.09 -15.29
C ILE A 11 0.28 11.71 -14.99
N VAL A 12 0.56 10.93 -16.03
CA VAL A 12 1.17 9.59 -15.90
C VAL A 12 2.53 9.70 -15.21
N LEU A 13 3.38 10.62 -15.64
CA LEU A 13 4.71 10.82 -15.04
C LEU A 13 4.63 11.20 -13.55
N LEU A 14 3.72 12.10 -13.20
CA LEU A 14 3.50 12.48 -11.80
C LEU A 14 3.02 11.32 -10.94
N LEU A 15 2.09 10.50 -11.45
CA LEU A 15 1.60 9.32 -10.74
C LEU A 15 2.65 8.22 -10.63
N MET A 16 3.48 8.03 -11.66
CA MET A 16 4.65 7.13 -11.58
C MET A 16 5.65 7.61 -10.52
N LEU A 17 5.88 8.93 -10.42
CA LEU A 17 6.72 9.49 -9.38
C LEU A 17 6.14 9.20 -7.98
N VAL A 18 4.84 9.43 -7.77
CA VAL A 18 4.15 9.11 -6.51
C VAL A 18 4.26 7.62 -6.17
N ALA A 19 4.02 6.75 -7.15
CA ALA A 19 4.17 5.30 -6.99
C ALA A 19 5.62 4.91 -6.68
N GLY A 20 6.60 5.54 -7.34
CA GLY A 20 8.02 5.35 -7.05
C GLY A 20 8.39 5.77 -5.63
N ILE A 21 7.85 6.89 -5.14
CA ILE A 21 8.06 7.34 -3.75
C ILE A 21 7.44 6.35 -2.75
N PHE A 22 6.26 5.74 -3.05
CA PHE A 22 5.71 4.66 -2.22
C PHE A 22 6.63 3.44 -2.20
N GLY A 23 7.16 3.02 -3.36
CA GLY A 23 8.14 1.94 -3.44
C GLY A 23 9.40 2.25 -2.63
N SER A 24 9.94 3.48 -2.74
CA SER A 24 11.08 3.96 -1.96
C SER A 24 10.80 3.94 -0.45
N ASN A 25 9.58 4.25 -0.02
CA ASN A 25 9.17 4.15 1.38
C ASN A 25 9.34 2.72 1.92
N HIS A 26 8.87 1.71 1.18
CA HIS A 26 8.97 0.32 1.61
C HIS A 26 10.41 -0.21 1.62
N VAL A 27 11.24 0.22 0.66
CA VAL A 27 12.68 -0.11 0.65
C VAL A 27 13.38 0.56 1.84
N SER A 28 13.09 1.84 2.11
CA SER A 28 13.62 2.53 3.30
C SER A 28 13.17 1.85 4.60
N ALA A 29 11.93 1.33 4.66
CA ALA A 29 11.46 0.57 5.80
C ALA A 29 12.29 -0.71 6.01
N ARG A 30 12.62 -1.43 4.93
CA ARG A 30 13.48 -2.62 4.99
C ARG A 30 14.86 -2.25 5.53
N VAL A 31 15.49 -1.19 5.02
CA VAL A 31 16.78 -0.71 5.54
C VAL A 31 16.67 -0.39 7.03
N ALA A 32 15.63 0.33 7.46
CA ALA A 32 15.42 0.65 8.87
C ALA A 32 15.29 -0.61 9.76
N PHE A 33 14.60 -1.66 9.26
CA PHE A 33 14.45 -2.93 9.97
C PHE A 33 15.75 -3.70 10.07
N ASP A 34 16.53 -3.75 9.00
CA ASP A 34 17.85 -4.40 8.98
C ASP A 34 18.84 -3.71 9.94
N HIS A 35 18.60 -2.41 10.27
CA HIS A 35 19.34 -1.63 11.27
C HIS A 35 18.65 -1.54 12.65
N GLY A 36 17.78 -2.52 12.96
CA GLY A 36 17.22 -2.74 14.29
C GLY A 36 15.93 -2.00 14.62
N THR A 37 15.40 -1.17 13.72
CA THR A 37 14.11 -0.47 13.95
C THR A 37 12.97 -1.47 14.02
N SER A 38 12.10 -1.34 15.03
CA SER A 38 10.89 -2.15 15.08
C SER A 38 9.84 -1.70 14.06
N VAL A 39 9.05 -2.65 13.55
CA VAL A 39 7.91 -2.38 12.67
C VAL A 39 6.92 -1.41 13.32
N MET A 40 6.65 -1.57 14.61
CA MET A 40 5.72 -0.70 15.34
C MET A 40 6.18 0.76 15.34
N LEU A 41 7.46 1.01 15.62
CA LEU A 41 8.03 2.35 15.61
C LEU A 41 7.93 2.99 14.21
N ALA A 42 8.31 2.25 13.17
CA ALA A 42 8.26 2.76 11.80
C ALA A 42 6.83 3.12 11.37
N VAL A 43 5.82 2.28 11.70
CA VAL A 43 4.41 2.55 11.39
C VAL A 43 3.88 3.75 12.17
N VAL A 44 4.21 3.91 13.44
CA VAL A 44 3.77 5.05 14.25
C VAL A 44 4.40 6.34 13.75
N VAL A 45 5.72 6.37 13.56
CA VAL A 45 6.46 7.57 13.09
C VAL A 45 5.92 8.04 11.75
N ARG A 46 5.81 7.17 10.74
CA ARG A 46 5.27 7.56 9.42
C ARG A 46 3.83 8.07 9.50
N SER A 47 3.02 7.47 10.39
CA SER A 47 1.60 7.84 10.55
C SER A 47 1.47 9.21 11.21
N ILE A 48 2.30 9.54 12.19
CA ILE A 48 2.37 10.87 12.81
C ILE A 48 2.72 11.92 11.75
N PHE A 49 3.80 11.71 10.99
CA PHE A 49 4.22 12.65 9.95
C PHE A 49 3.13 12.83 8.87
N THR A 50 2.47 11.75 8.46
CA THR A 50 1.39 11.82 7.47
C THR A 50 0.16 12.53 8.02
N ALA A 51 -0.24 12.25 9.26
CA ALA A 51 -1.34 12.95 9.93
C ALA A 51 -1.05 14.45 10.03
N PHE A 52 0.17 14.83 10.41
CA PHE A 52 0.61 16.22 10.48
C PHE A 52 0.54 16.90 9.10
N ALA A 53 1.07 16.27 8.05
CA ALA A 53 1.05 16.80 6.68
C ALA A 53 -0.39 17.00 6.18
N LEU A 54 -1.28 16.01 6.40
CA LEU A 54 -2.69 16.11 6.05
C LEU A 54 -3.41 17.21 6.86
N PHE A 55 -3.13 17.31 8.16
CA PHE A 55 -3.71 18.35 9.01
C PHE A 55 -3.32 19.75 8.52
N VAL A 56 -2.04 19.99 8.22
CA VAL A 56 -1.56 21.26 7.67
C VAL A 56 -2.24 21.55 6.34
N ALA A 57 -2.29 20.59 5.41
CA ALA A 57 -2.92 20.78 4.11
C ALA A 57 -4.42 21.13 4.23
N LEU A 58 -5.16 20.44 5.10
CA LEU A 58 -6.59 20.70 5.34
C LEU A 58 -6.83 22.07 5.98
N LYS A 59 -5.95 22.49 6.90
CA LYS A 59 -6.02 23.82 7.54
C LYS A 59 -5.73 24.95 6.56
N LEU A 60 -4.72 24.79 5.71
CA LEU A 60 -4.38 25.80 4.67
C LEU A 60 -5.50 25.96 3.65
N GLU A 61 -6.25 24.90 3.35
CA GLU A 61 -7.40 24.95 2.44
C GLU A 61 -8.73 25.32 3.14
N GLY A 62 -8.73 25.56 4.44
CA GLY A 62 -9.92 25.93 5.22
C GLY A 62 -10.99 24.84 5.32
N ILE A 63 -10.62 23.54 5.13
CA ILE A 63 -11.54 22.43 5.16
C ILE A 63 -11.95 22.11 6.58
N ARG A 64 -13.27 21.95 6.80
CA ARG A 64 -13.83 21.60 8.10
C ARG A 64 -13.52 20.14 8.46
N LEU A 65 -13.03 19.91 9.68
CA LEU A 65 -12.70 18.58 10.22
C LEU A 65 -13.86 17.90 10.94
N GLY A 66 -15.02 18.58 11.09
CA GLY A 66 -16.17 18.06 11.83
C GLY A 66 -16.74 16.79 11.19
N LEU A 67 -16.98 15.77 12.02
CA LEU A 67 -17.61 14.50 11.64
C LEU A 67 -18.82 14.25 12.52
N THR A 68 -19.86 13.62 11.96
CA THR A 68 -20.95 13.07 12.78
C THR A 68 -20.45 11.84 13.54
N ARG A 69 -21.08 11.51 14.67
CA ARG A 69 -20.70 10.35 15.49
C ARG A 69 -20.71 9.03 14.71
N GLU A 70 -21.69 8.87 13.84
CA GLU A 70 -21.81 7.67 12.99
C GLU A 70 -20.65 7.56 12.00
N VAL A 71 -20.30 8.67 11.32
CA VAL A 71 -19.19 8.71 10.37
C VAL A 71 -17.85 8.50 11.09
N ALA A 72 -17.67 9.11 12.26
CA ALA A 72 -16.46 8.93 13.07
C ALA A 72 -16.26 7.47 13.48
N PHE A 73 -17.34 6.77 13.87
CA PHE A 73 -17.28 5.34 14.20
C PHE A 73 -16.86 4.48 12.98
N LYS A 74 -17.45 4.73 11.80
CA LYS A 74 -17.10 4.03 10.56
C LYS A 74 -15.65 4.29 10.16
N ILE A 75 -15.17 5.53 10.30
CA ILE A 75 -13.75 5.86 10.02
C ILE A 75 -12.84 5.19 11.04
N PHE A 76 -13.20 5.13 12.31
CA PHE A 76 -12.42 4.42 13.33
C PHE A 76 -12.33 2.91 13.02
N ALA A 77 -13.44 2.27 12.65
CA ALA A 77 -13.45 0.86 12.23
C ALA A 77 -12.55 0.62 11.00
N THR A 78 -12.59 1.51 10.00
CA THR A 78 -11.65 1.44 8.87
C THR A 78 -10.22 1.75 9.29
N GLY A 79 -10.00 2.57 10.30
CA GLY A 79 -8.69 2.81 10.93
C GLY A 79 -8.08 1.55 11.55
N ILE A 80 -8.91 0.72 12.22
CA ILE A 80 -8.47 -0.59 12.73
C ILE A 80 -8.01 -1.50 11.59
N LEU A 81 -8.80 -1.61 10.53
CA LEU A 81 -8.43 -2.41 9.35
C LEU A 81 -7.14 -1.91 8.70
N LEU A 82 -6.97 -0.59 8.61
CA LEU A 82 -5.76 0.01 8.06
C LEU A 82 -4.55 -0.18 8.98
N THR A 83 -4.76 -0.26 10.30
CA THR A 83 -3.72 -0.61 11.28
C THR A 83 -3.25 -2.05 11.06
N ILE A 84 -4.17 -3.00 10.92
CA ILE A 84 -3.87 -4.41 10.59
C ILE A 84 -3.11 -4.49 9.26
N GLN A 85 -3.60 -3.82 8.23
CA GLN A 85 -2.95 -3.74 6.93
C GLN A 85 -1.51 -3.23 7.05
N SER A 86 -1.31 -2.12 7.76
CA SER A 86 0.01 -1.51 7.92
C SER A 86 0.98 -2.42 8.69
N LEU A 87 0.53 -3.00 9.80
CA LEU A 87 1.35 -3.94 10.56
C LEU A 87 1.74 -5.16 9.72
N CYS A 88 0.78 -5.75 9.02
CA CYS A 88 1.02 -6.95 8.23
C CYS A 88 1.96 -6.70 7.04
N ILE A 89 1.77 -5.62 6.27
CA ILE A 89 2.64 -5.36 5.11
C ILE A 89 4.07 -5.01 5.54
N TYR A 90 4.25 -4.20 6.59
CA TYR A 90 5.58 -3.87 7.09
C TYR A 90 6.27 -5.06 7.74
N SER A 91 5.51 -5.93 8.43
CA SER A 91 6.06 -7.20 8.92
C SER A 91 6.46 -8.14 7.78
N ALA A 92 5.71 -8.19 6.68
CA ALA A 92 6.10 -8.93 5.48
C ALA A 92 7.40 -8.38 4.88
N VAL A 93 7.49 -7.05 4.71
CA VAL A 93 8.69 -6.36 4.20
C VAL A 93 9.92 -6.62 5.08
N ALA A 94 9.73 -6.81 6.39
CA ALA A 94 10.83 -7.14 7.31
C ALA A 94 11.41 -8.54 7.10
N ILE A 95 10.65 -9.50 6.55
CA ILE A 95 11.06 -10.91 6.48
C ILE A 95 11.22 -11.49 5.07
N ILE A 96 10.57 -10.92 4.07
CA ILE A 96 10.72 -11.35 2.67
C ILE A 96 11.17 -10.19 1.78
N PRO A 97 11.70 -10.45 0.56
CA PRO A 97 12.07 -9.40 -0.38
C PRO A 97 10.94 -8.39 -0.61
N VAL A 98 11.28 -7.10 -0.55
CA VAL A 98 10.29 -5.99 -0.59
C VAL A 98 9.39 -6.07 -1.81
N GLY A 99 9.98 -6.30 -2.99
CA GLY A 99 9.22 -6.42 -4.24
C GLY A 99 8.19 -7.55 -4.19
N LEU A 100 8.52 -8.71 -3.59
CA LEU A 100 7.61 -9.84 -3.45
C LEU A 100 6.49 -9.57 -2.44
N ALA A 101 6.80 -8.91 -1.31
CA ALA A 101 5.79 -8.49 -0.34
C ALA A 101 4.76 -7.57 -0.99
N LEU A 102 5.22 -6.55 -1.73
CA LEU A 102 4.34 -5.60 -2.42
C LEU A 102 3.59 -6.23 -3.59
N LEU A 103 4.23 -7.12 -4.36
CA LEU A 103 3.56 -7.85 -5.44
C LEU A 103 2.42 -8.71 -4.90
N THR A 104 2.65 -9.40 -3.78
CA THR A 104 1.63 -10.20 -3.09
C THR A 104 0.51 -9.30 -2.55
N PHE A 105 0.84 -8.19 -1.90
CA PHE A 105 -0.13 -7.21 -1.44
C PHE A 105 -0.99 -6.65 -2.58
N ASN A 106 -0.38 -6.40 -3.74
CA ASN A 106 -1.09 -5.87 -4.91
C ASN A 106 -2.10 -6.86 -5.55
N THR A 107 -2.32 -8.03 -4.98
CA THR A 107 -3.50 -8.87 -5.28
C THR A 107 -4.79 -8.28 -4.70
N PHE A 108 -4.73 -7.23 -3.86
CA PHE A 108 -5.89 -6.61 -3.22
C PHE A 108 -7.03 -6.22 -4.18
N PRO A 109 -6.80 -5.77 -5.44
CA PRO A 109 -7.91 -5.42 -6.33
C PRO A 109 -8.77 -6.63 -6.72
N PHE A 110 -8.14 -7.82 -6.84
CA PHE A 110 -8.86 -9.07 -7.10
C PHE A 110 -9.64 -9.51 -5.87
N ILE A 111 -9.04 -9.42 -4.68
CA ILE A 111 -9.70 -9.72 -3.40
C ILE A 111 -10.90 -8.78 -3.21
N PHE A 112 -10.72 -7.48 -3.48
CA PHE A 112 -11.79 -6.48 -3.42
C PHE A 112 -12.95 -6.83 -4.38
N ALA A 113 -12.64 -7.23 -5.63
CA ALA A 113 -13.65 -7.64 -6.59
C ALA A 113 -14.44 -8.88 -6.12
N LEU A 114 -13.78 -9.87 -5.52
CA LEU A 114 -14.43 -11.07 -4.96
C LEU A 114 -15.28 -10.72 -3.74
N MET A 115 -14.79 -9.87 -2.83
CA MET A 115 -15.54 -9.42 -1.66
C MET A 115 -16.78 -8.61 -2.07
N SER A 116 -16.65 -7.72 -3.05
CA SER A 116 -17.78 -6.95 -3.59
C SER A 116 -18.83 -7.89 -4.20
N TRP A 117 -18.39 -8.93 -4.93
CA TRP A 117 -19.30 -9.94 -5.45
C TRP A 117 -20.02 -10.72 -4.36
N ALA A 118 -19.29 -11.20 -3.36
CA ALA A 118 -19.87 -12.00 -2.27
C ALA A 118 -20.85 -11.20 -1.40
N ILE A 119 -20.60 -9.89 -1.22
CA ILE A 119 -21.36 -9.05 -0.28
C ILE A 119 -22.43 -8.20 -0.99
N GLU A 120 -22.16 -7.75 -2.22
CA GLU A 120 -23.03 -6.86 -2.99
C GLU A 120 -23.75 -7.56 -4.15
N GLY A 121 -23.40 -8.81 -4.46
CA GLY A 121 -23.95 -9.57 -5.59
C GLY A 121 -23.43 -9.09 -6.95
N HIS A 122 -22.54 -8.09 -6.99
CA HIS A 122 -21.99 -7.56 -8.23
C HIS A 122 -20.91 -8.49 -8.79
N ARG A 123 -21.31 -9.36 -9.74
CA ARG A 123 -20.38 -10.31 -10.38
C ARG A 123 -19.19 -9.56 -10.99
N PRO A 124 -17.94 -9.99 -10.73
CA PRO A 124 -16.76 -9.46 -11.41
C PRO A 124 -16.90 -9.58 -12.92
N SER A 125 -16.32 -8.63 -13.65
CA SER A 125 -16.36 -8.71 -15.10
C SER A 125 -15.60 -9.93 -15.62
N ASN A 126 -15.92 -10.36 -16.83
CA ASN A 126 -15.22 -11.48 -17.47
C ASN A 126 -13.71 -11.22 -17.61
N ARG A 127 -13.30 -9.95 -17.73
CA ARG A 127 -11.87 -9.57 -17.75
C ARG A 127 -11.22 -9.80 -16.38
N THR A 128 -11.88 -9.41 -15.29
CA THR A 128 -11.40 -9.71 -13.93
C THR A 128 -11.19 -11.21 -13.74
N LEU A 129 -12.17 -12.01 -14.15
CA LEU A 129 -12.11 -13.48 -14.07
C LEU A 129 -11.00 -14.09 -14.94
N LEU A 130 -10.61 -13.42 -16.04
CA LEU A 130 -9.49 -13.83 -16.90
C LEU A 130 -8.13 -13.45 -16.31
N PHE A 131 -7.99 -12.22 -15.84
CA PHE A 131 -6.70 -11.71 -15.35
C PHE A 131 -6.35 -12.19 -13.94
N MET A 132 -7.33 -12.57 -13.13
CA MET A 132 -7.10 -13.09 -11.78
C MET A 132 -6.26 -14.39 -11.75
N PRO A 133 -6.59 -15.44 -12.51
CA PRO A 133 -5.74 -16.64 -12.60
C PRO A 133 -4.33 -16.31 -13.16
N LEU A 134 -4.24 -15.42 -14.14
CA LEU A 134 -2.96 -14.98 -14.70
C LEU A 134 -2.09 -14.31 -13.63
N ALA A 135 -2.68 -13.43 -12.80
CA ALA A 135 -1.97 -12.79 -11.71
C ALA A 135 -1.51 -13.79 -10.65
N LEU A 136 -2.37 -14.76 -10.27
CA LEU A 136 -2.02 -15.79 -9.30
C LEU A 136 -0.92 -16.71 -9.82
N PHE A 137 -0.96 -17.10 -11.10
CA PHE A 137 0.10 -17.87 -11.73
C PHE A 137 1.40 -17.09 -11.80
N GLY A 138 1.37 -15.84 -12.25
CA GLY A 138 2.53 -14.95 -12.23
C GLY A 138 3.10 -14.75 -10.82
N LEU A 139 2.25 -14.60 -9.81
CA LEU A 139 2.66 -14.49 -8.41
C LEU A 139 3.37 -15.77 -7.94
N SER A 140 2.86 -16.95 -8.26
CA SER A 140 3.49 -18.22 -7.90
C SER A 140 4.88 -18.39 -8.51
N MET A 141 5.09 -17.90 -9.74
CA MET A 141 6.41 -17.83 -10.36
C MET A 141 7.31 -16.79 -9.70
N ALA A 142 6.78 -15.60 -9.41
CA ALA A 142 7.53 -14.52 -8.76
C ALA A 142 7.98 -14.91 -7.34
N LEU A 143 7.16 -15.68 -6.61
CA LEU A 143 7.49 -16.24 -5.30
C LEU A 143 8.40 -17.47 -5.39
N ASN A 144 8.78 -17.89 -6.61
CA ASN A 144 9.63 -19.06 -6.87
C ASN A 144 9.11 -20.36 -6.23
N LEU A 145 7.76 -20.53 -6.19
CA LEU A 145 7.15 -21.72 -5.58
C LEU A 145 7.48 -23.02 -6.34
N PHE A 146 7.96 -22.93 -7.57
CA PHE A 146 8.33 -24.07 -8.44
C PHE A 146 9.83 -24.27 -8.56
N GLY A 147 10.66 -23.38 -7.97
CA GLY A 147 12.12 -23.43 -8.08
C GLY A 147 12.81 -23.63 -6.73
N GLY A 148 13.67 -24.62 -6.65
CA GLY A 148 14.19 -25.18 -5.40
C GLY A 148 15.28 -24.42 -4.65
N SER A 149 15.51 -23.12 -4.84
CA SER A 149 16.53 -22.38 -4.05
C SER A 149 16.14 -20.92 -3.83
N SER A 150 15.22 -20.68 -2.91
CA SER A 150 15.07 -19.34 -2.36
C SER A 150 16.16 -19.12 -1.29
N GLN A 151 16.76 -17.93 -1.27
CA GLN A 151 17.71 -17.52 -0.20
C GLN A 151 17.01 -17.33 1.15
N VAL A 152 15.67 -17.41 1.19
CA VAL A 152 14.84 -17.24 2.38
C VAL A 152 14.32 -18.61 2.80
N ASP A 153 14.37 -18.88 4.09
CA ASP A 153 13.77 -20.08 4.70
C ASP A 153 12.30 -20.23 4.23
N PRO A 154 11.87 -21.41 3.77
CA PRO A 154 10.50 -21.66 3.33
C PRO A 154 9.43 -21.28 4.37
N ALA A 155 9.70 -21.49 5.66
CA ALA A 155 8.79 -21.10 6.74
C ALA A 155 8.65 -19.58 6.86
N LEU A 156 9.75 -18.84 6.76
CA LEU A 156 9.74 -17.36 6.73
C LEU A 156 9.06 -16.83 5.48
N MET A 157 9.31 -17.47 4.32
CA MET A 157 8.64 -17.12 3.06
C MET A 157 7.12 -17.25 3.20
N LEU A 158 6.63 -18.40 3.69
CA LEU A 158 5.19 -18.65 3.90
C LEU A 158 4.59 -17.62 4.88
N ARG A 159 5.30 -17.31 5.96
CA ARG A 159 4.88 -16.29 6.93
C ARG A 159 4.78 -14.91 6.29
N GLY A 160 5.76 -14.50 5.49
CA GLY A 160 5.75 -13.22 4.79
C GLY A 160 4.63 -13.10 3.78
N ILE A 161 4.39 -14.17 3.00
CA ILE A 161 3.27 -14.25 2.04
C ILE A 161 1.93 -14.14 2.77
N SER A 162 1.74 -14.89 3.87
CA SER A 162 0.48 -14.85 4.64
C SER A 162 0.21 -13.47 5.24
N LEU A 163 1.24 -12.78 5.73
CA LEU A 163 1.14 -11.40 6.20
C LEU A 163 0.76 -10.43 5.06
N ALA A 164 1.41 -10.54 3.91
CA ALA A 164 1.10 -9.69 2.76
C ALA A 164 -0.32 -9.92 2.22
N LEU A 165 -0.80 -11.18 2.18
CA LEU A 165 -2.19 -11.50 1.83
C LEU A 165 -3.18 -10.97 2.87
N THR A 166 -2.88 -11.09 4.16
CA THR A 166 -3.70 -10.52 5.24
C THR A 166 -3.79 -8.99 5.08
N ALA A 167 -2.69 -8.34 4.76
CA ALA A 167 -2.68 -6.91 4.45
C ALA A 167 -3.57 -6.59 3.23
N ALA A 168 -3.54 -7.41 2.18
CA ALA A 168 -4.37 -7.24 0.99
C ALA A 168 -5.87 -7.39 1.30
N VAL A 169 -6.24 -8.38 2.13
CA VAL A 169 -7.64 -8.57 2.60
C VAL A 169 -8.08 -7.38 3.46
N ALA A 170 -7.26 -6.96 4.41
CA ALA A 170 -7.57 -5.80 5.27
C ALA A 170 -7.75 -4.53 4.44
N PHE A 171 -6.87 -4.27 3.48
CA PHE A 171 -6.98 -3.11 2.59
C PHE A 171 -8.22 -3.18 1.67
N SER A 172 -8.53 -4.35 1.13
CA SER A 172 -9.76 -4.58 0.36
C SER A 172 -11.00 -4.28 1.20
N SER A 173 -10.98 -4.65 2.48
CA SER A 173 -12.06 -4.34 3.43
C SER A 173 -12.18 -2.83 3.69
N VAL A 174 -11.06 -2.10 3.85
CA VAL A 174 -11.03 -0.63 3.93
C VAL A 174 -11.66 -0.01 2.68
N MET A 175 -11.30 -0.49 1.49
CA MET A 175 -11.85 -0.01 0.23
C MET A 175 -13.36 -0.25 0.15
N LEU A 176 -13.82 -1.44 0.53
CA LEU A 176 -15.24 -1.81 0.50
C LEU A 176 -16.08 -0.93 1.45
N VAL A 177 -15.66 -0.78 2.71
CA VAL A 177 -16.35 0.09 3.69
C VAL A 177 -16.33 1.54 3.23
N THR A 178 -15.21 2.00 2.69
CA THR A 178 -15.07 3.35 2.13
C THR A 178 -16.06 3.58 0.99
N GLN A 179 -16.12 2.67 0.03
CA GLN A 179 -17.03 2.77 -1.12
C GLN A 179 -18.49 2.78 -0.70
N ARG A 180 -18.87 1.98 0.30
CA ARG A 180 -20.26 1.86 0.75
C ARG A 180 -20.74 3.02 1.63
N SER A 181 -19.87 3.57 2.45
CA SER A 181 -20.33 4.39 3.58
C SER A 181 -19.60 5.73 3.75
N LEU A 182 -18.45 5.91 3.09
CA LEU A 182 -17.56 7.04 3.38
C LEU A 182 -17.22 7.91 2.15
N LEU A 183 -17.86 7.68 0.98
CA LEU A 183 -17.59 8.46 -0.24
C LEU A 183 -17.99 9.94 -0.10
N ALA A 184 -18.98 10.24 0.72
CA ALA A 184 -19.43 11.63 0.97
C ALA A 184 -18.43 12.45 1.82
N VAL A 185 -17.50 11.78 2.51
CA VAL A 185 -16.47 12.43 3.33
C VAL A 185 -15.25 12.73 2.46
N ASP A 186 -14.70 13.95 2.59
CA ASP A 186 -13.43 14.29 1.90
C ASP A 186 -12.36 13.25 2.24
N GLY A 187 -11.73 12.70 1.19
CA GLY A 187 -10.75 11.62 1.32
C GLY A 187 -9.59 11.99 2.24
N ARG A 188 -9.17 13.27 2.27
CA ARG A 188 -8.08 13.77 3.11
C ARG A 188 -8.48 13.82 4.58
N VAL A 189 -9.72 14.26 4.88
CA VAL A 189 -10.28 14.26 6.25
C VAL A 189 -10.35 12.83 6.76
N ARG A 190 -10.91 11.91 5.97
CA ARG A 190 -10.97 10.49 6.30
C ARG A 190 -9.58 9.91 6.58
N SER A 191 -8.60 10.20 5.71
CA SER A 191 -7.23 9.72 5.85
C SER A 191 -6.52 10.27 7.08
N LEU A 192 -6.74 11.55 7.42
CA LEU A 192 -6.23 12.13 8.66
C LEU A 192 -6.70 11.33 9.88
N TYR A 193 -8.00 11.08 10.00
CA TYR A 193 -8.54 10.34 11.14
C TYR A 193 -8.10 8.87 11.16
N MET A 194 -7.94 8.23 9.99
CA MET A 194 -7.36 6.88 9.90
C MET A 194 -5.90 6.85 10.36
N MET A 195 -5.08 7.85 9.99
CA MET A 195 -3.71 7.97 10.51
C MET A 195 -3.68 8.18 12.01
N CYS A 196 -4.56 9.04 12.55
CA CYS A 196 -4.71 9.21 14.00
C CYS A 196 -5.09 7.89 14.68
N ALA A 197 -6.01 7.10 14.10
CA ALA A 197 -6.37 5.79 14.64
C ALA A 197 -5.16 4.83 14.67
N ILE A 198 -4.34 4.79 13.61
CA ILE A 198 -3.10 3.99 13.59
C ILE A 198 -2.17 4.43 14.73
N VAL A 199 -1.94 5.74 14.88
CA VAL A 199 -1.05 6.27 15.93
C VAL A 199 -1.54 5.85 17.31
N VAL A 200 -2.84 5.98 17.59
CA VAL A 200 -3.42 5.60 18.88
C VAL A 200 -3.33 4.09 19.11
N LEU A 201 -3.76 3.29 18.14
CA LEU A 201 -3.81 1.83 18.29
C LEU A 201 -2.40 1.22 18.38
N MET A 202 -1.53 1.54 17.40
CA MET A 202 -0.15 1.02 17.38
C MET A 202 0.70 1.63 18.48
N GLY A 203 0.44 2.92 18.82
CA GLY A 203 1.11 3.58 19.94
C GLY A 203 0.79 2.92 21.27
N SER A 204 -0.49 2.62 21.53
CA SER A 204 -0.92 1.94 22.75
C SER A 204 -0.34 0.52 22.84
N ILE A 205 -0.43 -0.27 21.75
CA ILE A 205 0.11 -1.63 21.73
C ILE A 205 1.63 -1.61 21.90
N GLY A 206 2.32 -0.75 21.18
CA GLY A 206 3.78 -0.64 21.25
C GLY A 206 4.28 -0.21 22.63
N PHE A 207 3.57 0.70 23.29
CA PHE A 207 3.89 1.11 24.66
C PHE A 207 3.67 -0.02 25.67
N MET A 208 2.58 -0.79 25.52
CA MET A 208 2.27 -1.90 26.45
C MET A 208 3.22 -3.11 26.30
N GLN A 209 3.86 -3.28 25.14
CA GLN A 209 4.69 -4.44 24.81
C GLN A 209 6.20 -4.11 24.74
N ASP A 210 6.61 -2.90 25.11
CA ASP A 210 7.97 -2.38 24.88
C ASP A 210 8.42 -2.57 23.42
N GLY A 211 7.44 -2.48 22.52
CA GLY A 211 7.62 -2.77 21.10
C GLY A 211 8.29 -1.65 20.28
N PHE A 212 8.68 -0.54 20.90
CA PHE A 212 9.36 0.58 20.25
C PHE A 212 10.88 0.44 20.38
N VAL A 213 11.46 -0.29 19.43
CA VAL A 213 12.91 -0.41 19.33
C VAL A 213 13.43 0.63 18.32
N PRO A 214 14.27 1.60 18.77
CA PRO A 214 14.84 2.60 17.87
C PRO A 214 15.95 2.00 16.99
N PRO A 215 16.32 2.69 15.89
CA PRO A 215 17.47 2.31 15.08
C PRO A 215 18.76 2.27 15.90
N GLN A 216 19.66 1.33 15.58
CA GLN A 216 20.90 1.13 16.31
C GLN A 216 22.04 2.06 15.83
N ASP A 217 21.92 2.60 14.60
CA ASP A 217 22.95 3.42 13.97
C ASP A 217 22.36 4.56 13.13
N THR A 218 23.23 5.40 12.59
CA THR A 218 22.86 6.56 11.79
C THR A 218 22.12 6.16 10.51
N THR A 219 22.48 5.04 9.87
CA THR A 219 21.82 4.55 8.65
C THR A 219 20.36 4.20 8.95
N GLY A 220 20.09 3.52 10.05
CA GLY A 220 18.74 3.21 10.49
C GLY A 220 17.90 4.47 10.79
N TRP A 221 18.49 5.50 11.41
CA TRP A 221 17.80 6.78 11.67
C TRP A 221 17.47 7.53 10.37
N VAL A 222 18.42 7.58 9.41
CA VAL A 222 18.16 8.17 8.09
C VAL A 222 17.07 7.39 7.35
N ALA A 223 17.12 6.06 7.38
CA ALA A 223 16.12 5.22 6.76
C ALA A 223 14.73 5.44 7.39
N LEU A 224 14.62 5.52 8.72
CA LEU A 224 13.37 5.82 9.42
C LEU A 224 12.81 7.20 9.05
N ALA A 225 13.67 8.22 8.93
CA ALA A 225 13.28 9.54 8.45
C ALA A 225 12.76 9.49 7.00
N CYS A 226 13.43 8.73 6.12
CA CYS A 226 12.97 8.49 4.74
C CYS A 226 11.60 7.80 4.72
N VAL A 227 11.37 6.80 5.59
CA VAL A 227 10.05 6.15 5.73
C VAL A 227 8.97 7.19 6.03
N ALA A 228 9.20 8.07 7.01
CA ALA A 228 8.24 9.09 7.41
C ALA A 228 7.96 10.10 6.28
N ILE A 229 9.02 10.63 5.68
CA ILE A 229 8.95 11.68 4.66
C ILE A 229 8.33 11.14 3.36
N PHE A 230 8.82 10.01 2.85
CA PHE A 230 8.33 9.43 1.60
C PHE A 230 6.87 9.01 1.71
N TYR A 231 6.47 8.39 2.82
CA TYR A 231 5.07 8.04 3.01
C TYR A 231 4.18 9.28 3.10
N ALA A 232 4.57 10.30 3.87
CA ALA A 232 3.79 11.53 3.98
C ALA A 232 3.64 12.24 2.63
N ILE A 233 4.72 12.33 1.84
CA ILE A 233 4.69 12.95 0.50
C ILE A 233 3.81 12.13 -0.44
N ALA A 234 4.04 10.82 -0.54
CA ALA A 234 3.32 9.95 -1.46
C ALA A 234 1.83 9.89 -1.12
N PHE A 235 1.51 9.67 0.16
CA PHE A 235 0.13 9.55 0.63
C PHE A 235 -0.65 10.86 0.48
N THR A 236 -0.06 11.99 0.89
CA THR A 236 -0.70 13.31 0.71
C THR A 236 -0.87 13.64 -0.77
N SER A 237 0.16 13.41 -1.59
CA SER A 237 0.11 13.62 -3.04
C SER A 237 -0.95 12.77 -3.70
N PHE A 238 -1.06 11.50 -3.32
CA PHE A 238 -2.08 10.59 -3.82
C PHE A 238 -3.49 11.15 -3.59
N PHE A 239 -3.81 11.59 -2.37
CA PHE A 239 -5.13 12.14 -2.05
C PHE A 239 -5.40 13.52 -2.65
N VAL A 240 -4.36 14.31 -2.96
CA VAL A 240 -4.48 15.61 -3.64
C VAL A 240 -4.62 15.44 -5.15
N PHE A 241 -3.81 14.58 -5.77
CA PHE A 241 -3.73 14.49 -7.23
C PHE A 241 -4.72 13.50 -7.83
N MET A 242 -4.94 12.34 -7.22
CA MET A 242 -5.82 11.32 -7.77
C MET A 242 -7.27 11.80 -8.00
N PRO A 243 -7.92 12.54 -7.07
CA PRO A 243 -9.26 13.06 -7.32
C PRO A 243 -9.32 14.09 -8.46
N ARG A 244 -8.21 14.82 -8.69
CA ARG A 244 -8.13 15.86 -9.73
C ARG A 244 -7.90 15.29 -11.13
N PHE A 245 -7.27 14.13 -11.23
CA PHE A 245 -6.90 13.51 -12.49
C PHE A 245 -7.82 12.36 -12.93
N GLY A 246 -8.74 11.94 -12.05
CA GLY A 246 -9.63 10.80 -12.28
C GLY A 246 -8.99 9.49 -11.81
N MET A 247 -9.50 8.94 -10.71
CA MET A 247 -8.97 7.72 -10.08
C MET A 247 -9.00 6.51 -11.02
N LEU A 248 -10.10 6.33 -11.77
CA LEU A 248 -10.33 5.13 -12.56
C LEU A 248 -9.41 5.01 -13.78
N ASP A 249 -9.13 6.14 -14.44
CA ASP A 249 -8.33 6.16 -15.66
C ASP A 249 -6.82 6.04 -15.41
N ASN A 250 -6.40 6.28 -14.15
CA ASN A 250 -4.99 6.37 -13.78
C ASN A 250 -4.57 5.34 -12.70
N ALA A 251 -5.49 4.53 -12.19
CA ALA A 251 -5.20 3.50 -11.19
C ALA A 251 -4.11 2.51 -11.64
N ALA A 252 -4.07 2.18 -12.94
CA ALA A 252 -3.04 1.30 -13.51
C ALA A 252 -1.61 1.82 -13.32
N VAL A 253 -1.43 3.15 -13.27
CA VAL A 253 -0.10 3.76 -13.11
C VAL A 253 0.46 3.51 -11.72
N MET A 254 -0.40 3.37 -10.70
CA MET A 254 0.02 3.07 -9.34
C MET A 254 0.62 1.65 -9.20
N ASN A 255 0.34 0.75 -10.15
CA ASN A 255 1.00 -0.56 -10.22
C ASN A 255 2.50 -0.47 -10.53
N PHE A 256 3.04 0.73 -10.75
CA PHE A 256 4.47 0.97 -10.83
C PHE A 256 5.17 0.84 -9.47
N GLU A 257 4.45 0.96 -8.35
CA GLU A 257 5.01 0.83 -6.99
C GLU A 257 5.79 -0.47 -6.76
N PRO A 258 5.25 -1.67 -6.98
CA PRO A 258 6.01 -2.91 -6.79
C PRO A 258 7.19 -3.03 -7.77
N VAL A 259 7.09 -2.45 -8.98
CA VAL A 259 8.21 -2.42 -9.94
C VAL A 259 9.33 -1.55 -9.40
N ALA A 260 9.01 -0.35 -8.93
CA ALA A 260 9.98 0.56 -8.34
C ALA A 260 10.65 -0.07 -7.11
N ALA A 261 9.86 -0.68 -6.21
CA ALA A 261 10.39 -1.35 -5.02
C ALA A 261 11.28 -2.55 -5.38
N LEU A 262 10.93 -3.32 -6.41
CA LEU A 262 11.76 -4.43 -6.89
C LEU A 262 13.11 -3.94 -7.43
N LEU A 263 13.09 -2.92 -8.29
CA LEU A 263 14.31 -2.33 -8.84
C LEU A 263 15.20 -1.75 -7.73
N LEU A 264 14.62 -0.98 -6.82
CA LEU A 264 15.35 -0.43 -5.67
C LEU A 264 15.85 -1.53 -4.73
N GLY A 265 15.09 -2.62 -4.54
CA GLY A 265 15.51 -3.79 -3.77
C GLY A 265 16.76 -4.46 -4.34
N VAL A 266 16.86 -4.55 -5.67
CA VAL A 266 18.07 -5.05 -6.33
C VAL A 266 19.26 -4.11 -6.13
N PHE A 267 19.06 -2.79 -6.35
CA PHE A 267 20.17 -1.83 -6.34
C PHE A 267 20.62 -1.40 -4.93
N ILE A 268 19.71 -1.39 -3.94
CA ILE A 268 20.01 -0.88 -2.60
C ILE A 268 20.20 -2.01 -1.58
N LEU A 269 19.47 -3.12 -1.76
CA LEU A 269 19.46 -4.24 -0.82
C LEU A 269 20.18 -5.48 -1.35
N ASP A 270 20.87 -5.38 -2.51
CA ASP A 270 21.58 -6.49 -3.19
C ASP A 270 20.69 -7.75 -3.37
N GLN A 271 19.38 -7.56 -3.55
CA GLN A 271 18.45 -8.66 -3.75
C GLN A 271 18.62 -9.26 -5.13
N THR A 272 18.84 -10.57 -5.21
CA THR A 272 18.94 -11.30 -6.47
C THR A 272 17.57 -11.74 -6.96
N ILE A 273 17.33 -11.63 -8.26
CA ILE A 273 16.09 -12.04 -8.91
C ILE A 273 16.42 -13.08 -9.98
N SER A 274 15.81 -14.25 -9.90
CA SER A 274 15.95 -15.29 -10.93
C SER A 274 15.13 -14.94 -12.20
N THR A 275 15.48 -15.55 -13.32
CA THR A 275 14.74 -15.39 -14.58
C THR A 275 13.27 -15.78 -14.43
N ILE A 276 12.98 -16.87 -13.69
CA ILE A 276 11.61 -17.33 -13.43
C ILE A 276 10.81 -16.26 -12.64
N GLN A 277 11.44 -15.67 -11.62
CA GLN A 277 10.82 -14.58 -10.84
C GLN A 277 10.56 -13.36 -11.72
N THR A 278 11.49 -12.98 -12.59
CA THR A 278 11.32 -11.85 -13.53
C THR A 278 10.12 -12.07 -14.46
N VAL A 279 9.97 -13.28 -15.02
CA VAL A 279 8.82 -13.63 -15.85
C VAL A 279 7.53 -13.57 -15.03
N GLY A 280 7.53 -14.11 -13.81
CA GLY A 280 6.39 -14.07 -12.89
C GLY A 280 5.96 -12.65 -12.57
N VAL A 281 6.88 -11.75 -12.25
CA VAL A 281 6.63 -10.31 -12.04
C VAL A 281 5.99 -9.69 -13.28
N GLY A 282 6.53 -9.97 -14.48
CA GLY A 282 5.98 -9.49 -15.74
C GLY A 282 4.52 -9.91 -15.96
N LEU A 283 4.19 -11.19 -15.68
CA LEU A 283 2.82 -11.71 -15.79
C LEU A 283 1.86 -11.03 -14.80
N VAL A 284 2.29 -10.81 -13.56
CA VAL A 284 1.47 -10.08 -12.57
C VAL A 284 1.20 -8.67 -13.04
N LEU A 285 2.23 -7.95 -13.52
CA LEU A 285 2.07 -6.58 -14.01
C LEU A 285 1.13 -6.52 -15.22
N VAL A 286 1.25 -7.44 -16.18
CA VAL A 286 0.32 -7.55 -17.33
C VAL A 286 -1.11 -7.77 -16.83
N ALA A 287 -1.31 -8.68 -15.88
CA ALA A 287 -2.63 -8.95 -15.30
C ALA A 287 -3.21 -7.70 -14.60
N MET A 288 -2.39 -6.98 -13.82
CA MET A 288 -2.79 -5.76 -13.12
C MET A 288 -3.16 -4.64 -14.09
N VAL A 289 -2.35 -4.41 -15.14
CA VAL A 289 -2.67 -3.43 -16.20
C VAL A 289 -3.95 -3.83 -16.94
N GLY A 290 -4.08 -5.10 -17.32
CA GLY A 290 -5.27 -5.62 -17.97
C GLY A 290 -6.55 -5.44 -17.13
N PHE A 291 -6.45 -5.64 -15.82
CA PHE A 291 -7.52 -5.36 -14.88
C PHE A 291 -7.85 -3.86 -14.80
N ALA A 292 -6.84 -2.99 -14.69
CA ALA A 292 -7.02 -1.55 -14.56
C ALA A 292 -7.54 -0.85 -15.84
N MET A 293 -7.27 -1.42 -17.03
CA MET A 293 -7.82 -0.93 -18.29
C MET A 293 -9.32 -1.24 -18.47
N GLN A 294 -9.96 -1.80 -17.48
CA GLN A 294 -11.36 -2.13 -17.49
C GLN A 294 -12.23 -0.87 -17.45
N LYS A 295 -12.87 -0.49 -18.57
CA LYS A 295 -13.92 0.54 -18.57
C LYS A 295 -15.10 0.01 -17.74
N ARG A 296 -15.46 0.72 -16.68
CA ARG A 296 -16.72 0.48 -15.97
C ARG A 296 -17.84 0.69 -16.99
N LYS A 297 -18.65 -0.35 -17.25
CA LYS A 297 -19.94 -0.13 -17.92
C LYS A 297 -20.77 0.73 -16.96
N SER A 298 -21.01 1.97 -17.39
CA SER A 298 -21.97 2.88 -16.77
C SER A 298 -23.37 2.29 -16.79
#